data_fc9d3d86efeef079e5db792960d78e75
#
_entry.id   fc9d3d86efeef079e5db792960d78e75
#
_cell.length_a   1.000
_cell.length_b   1.000
_cell.length_c   1.000
_cell.angle_alpha   90.00
_cell.angle_beta   90.00
_cell.angle_gamma   90.00
#
_symmetry.space_group_name_H-M   'P 1'
#
loop_
_entity.id
_entity.type
_entity.pdbx_description
1 polymer ?
#
loop_
_entity_poly.entity_id
_entity_poly.type
_entity_poly.pdbx_seq_one_letter_code
_entity_poly.pdbx_strand_id
1 'polypeptide(L)'
;LNQVEKTELVVRTGQTFEKAKVVKILQDNLEENGTRVGEQKVRVRMLTGVRKGEELDITSSSGYLFGAACKPGMKVIVMQSVAGDSTVASVYTQDREGVIYIFALIYLLVLCLIGGKQGIKGCLGLVFTFFCVIFVYLPLVYLKYSPFWTAVFVCFITTLVTMYLIGGPTRKTCAATLGTLVGVILAGVSAWCFS
;
A
#
# COMPACT_ATOMS: atom_id res chain seq x y z
N LEU A 1 0.83 -14.61 -17.54
CA LEU A 1 0.11 -13.51 -16.87
C LEU A 1 1.05 -12.39 -16.39
N ASN A 2 2.30 -12.69 -16.09
CA ASN A 2 3.27 -11.69 -15.58
C ASN A 2 4.08 -10.99 -16.70
N GLN A 3 3.83 -11.29 -17.98
CA GLN A 3 4.48 -10.69 -19.15
C GLN A 3 3.61 -9.63 -19.86
N VAL A 4 2.52 -9.21 -19.24
CA VAL A 4 1.66 -8.15 -19.80
C VAL A 4 2.36 -6.80 -19.62
N GLU A 5 2.49 -6.03 -20.70
CA GLU A 5 2.91 -4.63 -20.63
C GLU A 5 2.00 -3.88 -19.66
N LYS A 6 2.57 -3.46 -18.55
CA LYS A 6 1.85 -2.74 -17.50
C LYS A 6 1.59 -1.34 -18.02
N THR A 7 0.39 -1.11 -18.54
CA THR A 7 -0.08 0.25 -18.84
C THR A 7 -0.11 1.03 -17.54
N GLU A 8 0.57 2.15 -17.45
CA GLU A 8 0.54 3.01 -16.26
C GLU A 8 -0.91 3.44 -16.00
N LEU A 9 -1.46 2.99 -14.87
CA LEU A 9 -2.83 3.33 -14.43
C LEU A 9 -2.97 4.83 -14.10
N VAL A 10 -1.84 5.50 -13.86
CA VAL A 10 -1.73 6.94 -13.67
C VAL A 10 -0.55 7.40 -14.50
N VAL A 11 -0.81 8.24 -15.51
CA VAL A 11 0.24 8.88 -16.33
C VAL A 11 0.97 9.89 -15.42
N ARG A 12 2.09 9.48 -14.86
CA ARG A 12 3.00 10.32 -14.06
C ARG A 12 4.22 10.69 -14.90
N THR A 13 3.98 11.16 -16.10
CA THR A 13 5.05 11.63 -16.99
C THR A 13 5.87 12.71 -16.27
N GLY A 14 7.14 12.42 -15.98
CA GLY A 14 8.06 13.36 -15.36
C GLY A 14 8.12 13.33 -13.82
N GLN A 15 7.42 12.42 -13.14
CA GLN A 15 7.53 12.27 -11.68
C GLN A 15 8.18 10.96 -11.29
N THR A 16 9.21 11.02 -10.44
CA THR A 16 9.87 9.84 -9.85
C THR A 16 9.80 9.90 -8.34
N PHE A 17 9.68 8.72 -7.72
CA PHE A 17 9.63 8.58 -6.27
C PHE A 17 10.85 7.80 -5.79
N GLU A 18 11.67 8.41 -4.96
CA GLU A 18 12.91 7.85 -4.50
C GLU A 18 13.03 7.91 -2.99
N LYS A 19 13.71 6.93 -2.40
CA LYS A 19 13.97 6.91 -0.96
C LYS A 19 15.15 7.81 -0.63
N ALA A 20 15.02 8.60 0.43
CA ALA A 20 16.08 9.44 0.95
C ALA A 20 16.13 9.40 2.48
N LYS A 21 17.23 9.84 3.05
CA LYS A 21 17.41 9.98 4.49
C LYS A 21 17.68 11.44 4.82
N VAL A 22 16.94 12.00 5.76
CA VAL A 22 17.14 13.36 6.26
C VAL A 22 18.48 13.42 7.01
N VAL A 23 19.36 14.29 6.55
CA VAL A 23 20.67 14.54 7.18
C VAL A 23 20.56 15.64 8.21
N LYS A 24 19.99 16.78 7.80
CA LYS A 24 19.88 17.99 8.63
C LYS A 24 18.62 18.78 8.27
N ILE A 25 18.05 19.45 9.25
CA ILE A 25 17.01 20.47 9.06
C ILE A 25 17.74 21.81 8.84
N LEU A 26 17.45 22.46 7.73
CA LEU A 26 18.02 23.78 7.39
C LEU A 26 17.13 24.89 7.92
N GLN A 27 15.82 24.74 7.79
CA GLN A 27 14.82 25.67 8.29
C GLN A 27 13.64 24.87 8.84
N ASP A 28 13.36 25.03 10.13
CA ASP A 28 12.18 24.42 10.74
C ASP A 28 10.98 25.37 10.62
N ASN A 29 9.80 24.77 10.56
CA ASN A 29 8.51 25.47 10.49
C ASN A 29 7.71 25.34 11.79
N LEU A 30 8.37 24.98 12.90
CA LEU A 30 7.76 24.88 14.21
C LEU A 30 7.70 26.28 14.86
N GLU A 31 6.49 26.75 15.15
CA GLU A 31 6.27 27.98 15.92
C GLU A 31 6.38 27.74 17.43
N GLU A 32 6.53 28.81 18.21
CA GLU A 32 6.63 28.76 19.68
C GLU A 32 5.38 28.14 20.35
N ASN A 33 4.23 28.20 19.69
CA ASN A 33 2.97 27.60 20.13
C ASN A 33 2.90 26.07 19.90
N GLY A 34 3.94 25.46 19.31
CA GLY A 34 4.01 24.04 18.98
C GLY A 34 3.30 23.66 17.66
N THR A 35 2.72 24.61 16.94
CA THR A 35 2.10 24.39 15.64
C THR A 35 3.14 24.47 14.53
N ARG A 36 2.98 23.68 13.48
CA ARG A 36 3.82 23.76 12.28
C ARG A 36 3.12 24.54 11.19
N VAL A 37 3.73 25.65 10.76
CA VAL A 37 3.16 26.56 9.76
C VAL A 37 4.15 26.74 8.61
N GLY A 38 3.68 26.55 7.39
CA GLY A 38 4.50 26.70 6.19
C GLY A 38 5.36 25.48 5.85
N GLU A 39 6.48 25.74 5.19
CA GLU A 39 7.35 24.70 4.64
C GLU A 39 8.62 24.54 5.49
N GLN A 40 9.04 23.29 5.65
CA GLN A 40 10.30 22.93 6.28
C GLN A 40 11.36 22.69 5.19
N LYS A 41 12.53 23.29 5.29
CA LYS A 41 13.67 23.02 4.40
C LYS A 41 14.60 22.01 5.04
N VAL A 42 14.87 20.94 4.33
CA VAL A 42 15.67 19.82 4.83
C VAL A 42 16.72 19.40 3.83
N ARG A 43 17.89 19.02 4.33
CA ARG A 43 18.92 18.38 3.55
C ARG A 43 18.74 16.89 3.65
N VAL A 44 18.60 16.22 2.50
CA VAL A 44 18.44 14.78 2.42
C VAL A 44 19.54 14.16 1.59
N ARG A 45 19.93 12.94 1.94
CA ARG A 45 20.82 12.09 1.14
C ARG A 45 19.98 11.05 0.43
N MET A 46 20.07 11.00 -0.89
CA MET A 46 19.34 10.05 -1.71
C MET A 46 19.86 8.63 -1.48
N LEU A 47 18.95 7.67 -1.27
CA LEU A 47 19.27 6.26 -1.06
C LEU A 47 19.03 5.41 -2.30
N THR A 48 18.12 5.85 -3.17
CA THR A 48 17.75 5.16 -4.42
C THR A 48 17.75 6.15 -5.59
N GLY A 49 17.63 5.61 -6.81
CA GLY A 49 17.54 6.41 -8.03
C GLY A 49 18.87 6.81 -8.65
N VAL A 50 18.79 7.65 -9.67
CA VAL A 50 19.95 8.09 -10.48
C VAL A 50 20.93 8.92 -9.64
N ARG A 51 20.42 9.68 -8.66
CA ARG A 51 21.20 10.56 -7.78
C ARG A 51 21.55 9.91 -6.43
N LYS A 52 21.67 8.60 -6.38
CA LYS A 52 22.00 7.86 -5.16
C LYS A 52 23.32 8.35 -4.56
N GLY A 53 23.29 8.73 -3.27
CA GLY A 53 24.43 9.23 -2.52
C GLY A 53 24.59 10.75 -2.53
N GLU A 54 23.89 11.46 -3.42
CA GLU A 54 23.90 12.93 -3.45
C GLU A 54 23.10 13.52 -2.30
N GLU A 55 23.52 14.70 -1.85
CA GLU A 55 22.78 15.50 -0.89
C GLU A 55 22.02 16.61 -1.61
N LEU A 56 20.73 16.69 -1.37
CA LEU A 56 19.85 17.67 -1.97
C LEU A 56 19.13 18.46 -0.89
N ASP A 57 19.02 19.77 -1.10
CA ASP A 57 18.21 20.63 -0.26
C ASP A 57 16.81 20.68 -0.86
N ILE A 58 15.84 20.16 -0.13
CA ILE A 58 14.46 19.99 -0.58
C ILE A 58 13.47 20.55 0.45
N THR A 59 12.27 20.80 -0.02
CA THR A 59 11.19 21.34 0.80
C THR A 59 10.22 20.24 1.20
N SER A 60 9.81 20.25 2.47
CA SER A 60 8.70 19.44 2.97
C SER A 60 7.54 20.34 3.36
N SER A 61 6.40 20.18 2.71
CA SER A 61 5.19 20.90 3.06
C SER A 61 4.53 20.28 4.29
N SER A 62 3.89 21.10 5.13
CA SER A 62 3.12 20.64 6.30
C SER A 62 1.68 20.26 5.96
N GLY A 63 1.38 20.01 4.68
CA GLY A 63 0.03 19.67 4.23
C GLY A 63 -0.45 18.31 4.72
N TYR A 64 -1.77 18.15 4.89
CA TYR A 64 -2.38 16.88 5.31
C TYR A 64 -2.16 15.74 4.30
N LEU A 65 -2.01 16.07 3.01
CA LEU A 65 -1.90 15.10 1.93
C LEU A 65 -0.45 14.78 1.55
N PHE A 66 0.44 15.76 1.62
CA PHE A 66 1.83 15.63 1.19
C PHE A 66 2.76 16.28 2.19
N GLY A 67 3.95 15.70 2.30
CA GLY A 67 4.97 16.17 3.21
C GLY A 67 5.05 15.37 4.51
N ALA A 68 6.05 15.66 5.30
CA ALA A 68 6.28 15.06 6.60
C ALA A 68 6.97 16.05 7.52
N ALA A 69 6.69 15.98 8.81
CA ALA A 69 7.48 16.66 9.84
C ALA A 69 8.83 15.96 9.95
N CYS A 70 9.82 16.40 9.17
CA CYS A 70 11.11 15.76 9.07
C CYS A 70 11.91 15.93 10.36
N LYS A 71 12.60 14.85 10.74
CA LYS A 71 13.59 14.83 11.82
C LYS A 71 14.92 14.30 11.29
N PRO A 72 16.07 14.74 11.83
CA PRO A 72 17.36 14.19 11.45
C PRO A 72 17.40 12.67 11.59
N GLY A 73 17.92 11.97 10.58
CA GLY A 73 17.99 10.50 10.55
C GLY A 73 16.75 9.79 10.02
N MET A 74 15.64 10.50 9.78
CA MET A 74 14.39 9.94 9.30
C MET A 74 14.48 9.54 7.82
N LYS A 75 13.88 8.41 7.45
CA LYS A 75 13.73 8.00 6.06
C LYS A 75 12.45 8.61 5.47
N VAL A 76 12.57 9.17 4.28
CA VAL A 76 11.49 9.86 3.57
C VAL A 76 11.45 9.40 2.11
N ILE A 77 10.28 9.51 1.51
CA ILE A 77 10.09 9.36 0.07
C ILE A 77 10.10 10.75 -0.53
N VAL A 78 10.99 10.97 -1.47
CA VAL A 78 11.14 12.21 -2.22
C VAL A 78 10.49 12.05 -3.57
N MET A 79 9.61 12.98 -3.91
CA MET A 79 9.05 13.11 -5.25
C MET A 79 9.92 14.09 -6.03
N GLN A 80 10.45 13.65 -7.15
CA GLN A 80 11.15 14.50 -8.11
C GLN A 80 10.24 14.70 -9.31
N SER A 81 9.97 15.95 -9.65
CA SER A 81 9.24 16.34 -10.84
C SER A 81 10.18 17.03 -11.81
N VAL A 82 10.28 16.50 -13.01
CA VAL A 82 11.07 17.10 -14.11
C VAL A 82 10.13 17.98 -14.91
N ALA A 83 10.30 19.29 -14.80
CA ALA A 83 9.55 20.29 -15.56
C ALA A 83 10.54 21.06 -16.45
N GLY A 84 10.73 20.60 -17.70
CA GLY A 84 11.74 21.14 -18.60
C GLY A 84 13.17 20.92 -18.06
N ASP A 85 13.97 21.98 -17.96
CA ASP A 85 15.35 21.96 -17.44
C ASP A 85 15.44 22.02 -15.92
N SER A 86 14.32 22.23 -15.21
CA SER A 86 14.30 22.31 -13.75
C SER A 86 13.75 21.05 -13.11
N THR A 87 14.52 20.49 -12.16
CA THR A 87 14.09 19.37 -11.33
C THR A 87 13.66 19.92 -9.98
N VAL A 88 12.36 19.87 -9.71
CA VAL A 88 11.82 20.23 -8.40
C VAL A 88 11.71 18.96 -7.57
N ALA A 89 12.39 18.93 -6.43
CA ALA A 89 12.32 17.82 -5.49
C ALA A 89 11.63 18.26 -4.20
N SER A 90 10.69 17.46 -3.73
CA SER A 90 9.97 17.71 -2.48
C SER A 90 9.77 16.43 -1.69
N VAL A 91 9.62 16.54 -0.37
CA VAL A 91 9.26 15.40 0.47
C VAL A 91 7.81 15.05 0.23
N TYR A 92 7.58 13.82 -0.25
CA TYR A 92 6.23 13.31 -0.48
C TYR A 92 5.61 12.77 0.81
N THR A 93 6.32 11.88 1.51
CA THR A 93 5.85 11.29 2.77
C THR A 93 7.00 10.66 3.55
N GLN A 94 6.73 10.27 4.78
CA GLN A 94 7.65 9.46 5.58
C GLN A 94 7.68 8.02 5.07
N ASP A 95 8.89 7.45 4.94
CA ASP A 95 9.05 6.02 4.67
C ASP A 95 8.74 5.21 5.94
N ARG A 96 7.57 4.57 5.94
CA ARG A 96 7.08 3.72 7.04
C ARG A 96 7.21 2.23 6.75
N GLU A 97 7.91 1.86 5.69
CA GLU A 97 8.02 0.47 5.25
C GLU A 97 8.46 -0.47 6.38
N GLY A 98 9.51 -0.12 7.12
CA GLY A 98 10.00 -0.94 8.23
C GLY A 98 8.97 -1.10 9.36
N VAL A 99 8.23 -0.06 9.67
CA VAL A 99 7.19 -0.10 10.70
C VAL A 99 6.05 -1.01 10.27
N ILE A 100 5.64 -0.94 9.00
CA ILE A 100 4.57 -1.78 8.45
C ILE A 100 4.97 -3.27 8.53
N TYR A 101 6.21 -3.62 8.17
CA TYR A 101 6.68 -5.01 8.28
C TYR A 101 6.70 -5.51 9.72
N ILE A 102 7.15 -4.70 10.68
CA ILE A 102 7.15 -5.05 12.10
C ILE A 102 5.72 -5.29 12.60
N PHE A 103 4.79 -4.39 12.27
CA PHE A 103 3.38 -4.55 12.63
C PHE A 103 2.75 -5.80 12.00
N ALA A 104 3.03 -6.07 10.73
CA ALA A 104 2.55 -7.27 10.05
C ALA A 104 3.08 -8.54 10.72
N LEU A 105 4.35 -8.56 11.10
CA LEU A 105 4.96 -9.70 11.78
C LEU A 105 4.35 -9.91 13.19
N ILE A 106 4.20 -8.83 13.97
CA ILE A 106 3.54 -8.87 15.27
C ILE A 106 2.10 -9.39 15.13
N TYR A 107 1.36 -8.89 14.16
CA TYR A 107 -0.01 -9.34 13.88
C TYR A 107 -0.08 -10.83 13.59
N LEU A 108 0.78 -11.35 12.70
CA LEU A 108 0.84 -12.77 12.38
C LEU A 108 1.22 -13.62 13.61
N LEU A 109 2.15 -13.14 14.45
CA LEU A 109 2.57 -13.80 15.67
C LEU A 109 1.42 -13.90 16.67
N VAL A 110 0.72 -12.81 16.93
CA VAL A 110 -0.44 -12.76 17.83
C VAL A 110 -1.55 -13.70 17.31
N LEU A 111 -1.80 -13.69 16.00
CA LEU A 111 -2.81 -14.56 15.39
C LEU A 111 -2.45 -16.05 15.53
N CYS A 112 -1.18 -16.42 15.44
CA CYS A 112 -0.71 -17.78 15.69
C CYS A 112 -0.78 -18.17 17.16
N LEU A 113 -0.40 -17.26 18.07
CA LEU A 113 -0.40 -17.55 19.53
C LEU A 113 -1.83 -17.73 20.07
N ILE A 114 -2.75 -16.83 19.71
CA ILE A 114 -4.14 -16.88 20.21
C ILE A 114 -4.94 -17.96 19.47
N GLY A 115 -4.77 -18.06 18.14
CA GLY A 115 -5.54 -18.99 17.31
C GLY A 115 -5.02 -20.42 17.30
N GLY A 116 -3.80 -20.68 17.78
CA GLY A 116 -3.19 -22.00 17.76
C GLY A 116 -3.21 -22.63 16.34
N LYS A 117 -3.66 -23.89 16.25
CA LYS A 117 -3.77 -24.59 14.95
C LYS A 117 -4.73 -23.92 13.96
N GLN A 118 -5.79 -23.27 14.47
CA GLN A 118 -6.72 -22.52 13.61
C GLN A 118 -6.12 -21.18 13.17
N GLY A 119 -5.32 -20.54 14.03
CA GLY A 119 -4.58 -19.33 13.69
C GLY A 119 -3.59 -19.54 12.56
N ILE A 120 -2.86 -20.66 12.57
CA ILE A 120 -1.94 -21.02 11.45
C ILE A 120 -2.72 -21.20 10.14
N LYS A 121 -3.87 -21.87 10.17
CA LYS A 121 -4.73 -21.99 8.98
C LYS A 121 -5.25 -20.62 8.50
N GLY A 122 -5.57 -19.72 9.43
CA GLY A 122 -5.95 -18.34 9.13
C GLY A 122 -4.81 -17.56 8.47
N CYS A 123 -3.57 -17.69 8.97
CA CYS A 123 -2.38 -17.10 8.34
C CYS A 123 -2.18 -17.61 6.91
N LEU A 124 -2.33 -18.91 6.69
CA LEU A 124 -2.23 -19.49 5.34
C LEU A 124 -3.32 -18.94 4.42
N GLY A 125 -4.55 -18.80 4.92
CA GLY A 125 -5.65 -18.17 4.18
C GLY A 125 -5.36 -16.71 3.81
N LEU A 126 -4.77 -15.94 4.74
CA LEU A 126 -4.37 -14.55 4.51
C LEU A 126 -3.29 -14.47 3.42
N VAL A 127 -2.23 -15.27 3.52
CA VAL A 127 -1.17 -15.33 2.51
C VAL A 127 -1.73 -15.72 1.14
N PHE A 128 -2.62 -16.73 1.11
CA PHE A 128 -3.31 -17.14 -0.12
C PHE A 128 -4.14 -16.01 -0.73
N THR A 129 -4.85 -15.24 0.11
CA THR A 129 -5.62 -14.08 -0.36
C THR A 129 -4.72 -13.00 -0.98
N PHE A 130 -3.60 -12.67 -0.33
CA PHE A 130 -2.61 -11.75 -0.92
C PHE A 130 -2.04 -12.27 -2.23
N PHE A 131 -1.74 -13.55 -2.30
CA PHE A 131 -1.28 -14.18 -3.54
C PHE A 131 -2.33 -14.04 -4.66
N CYS A 132 -3.59 -14.34 -4.38
CA CYS A 132 -4.67 -14.19 -5.36
C CYS A 132 -4.85 -12.73 -5.81
N VAL A 133 -4.75 -11.77 -4.89
CA VAL A 133 -4.86 -10.34 -5.25
C VAL A 133 -3.70 -9.92 -6.16
N ILE A 134 -2.47 -10.29 -5.83
CA ILE A 134 -1.30 -9.84 -6.60
C ILE A 134 -1.18 -10.59 -7.94
N PHE A 135 -1.41 -11.91 -7.96
CA PHE A 135 -1.16 -12.75 -9.15
C PHE A 135 -2.39 -13.00 -10.02
N VAL A 136 -3.60 -12.82 -9.49
CA VAL A 136 -4.84 -13.05 -10.25
C VAL A 136 -5.57 -11.74 -10.48
N TYR A 137 -5.90 -10.99 -9.42
CA TYR A 137 -6.69 -9.77 -9.55
C TYR A 137 -5.97 -8.68 -10.35
N LEU A 138 -4.75 -8.31 -9.96
CA LEU A 138 -4.02 -7.25 -10.64
C LEU A 138 -3.76 -7.53 -12.12
N PRO A 139 -3.26 -8.72 -12.53
CA PRO A 139 -3.08 -9.02 -13.95
C PRO A 139 -4.38 -8.99 -14.76
N LEU A 140 -5.50 -9.45 -14.20
CA LEU A 140 -6.78 -9.42 -14.89
C LEU A 140 -7.29 -7.97 -15.10
N VAL A 141 -7.08 -7.10 -14.12
CA VAL A 141 -7.40 -5.67 -14.26
C VAL A 141 -6.50 -5.02 -15.32
N TYR A 142 -5.21 -5.37 -15.37
CA TYR A 142 -4.30 -4.87 -16.42
C TYR A 142 -4.68 -5.35 -17.82
N LEU A 143 -5.29 -6.53 -17.95
CA LEU A 143 -5.85 -7.05 -19.20
C LEU A 143 -7.15 -6.34 -19.63
N LYS A 144 -7.54 -5.25 -18.94
CA LYS A 144 -8.75 -4.45 -19.22
C LYS A 144 -10.07 -5.22 -19.01
N TYR A 145 -10.05 -6.33 -18.26
CA TYR A 145 -11.30 -6.91 -17.78
C TYR A 145 -11.98 -5.97 -16.79
N SER A 146 -13.30 -6.00 -16.74
CA SER A 146 -14.05 -5.18 -15.78
C SER A 146 -13.56 -5.43 -14.36
N PRO A 147 -13.05 -4.40 -13.63
CA PRO A 147 -12.53 -4.57 -12.27
C PRO A 147 -13.55 -5.18 -11.32
N PHE A 148 -14.83 -4.86 -11.54
CA PHE A 148 -15.94 -5.34 -10.74
C PHE A 148 -16.10 -6.86 -10.84
N TRP A 149 -16.26 -7.41 -12.05
CA TRP A 149 -16.42 -8.85 -12.24
C TRP A 149 -15.19 -9.64 -11.83
N THR A 150 -14.01 -9.08 -12.07
CA THR A 150 -12.75 -9.65 -11.64
C THR A 150 -12.66 -9.73 -10.11
N ALA A 151 -13.09 -8.67 -9.40
CA ALA A 151 -13.12 -8.65 -7.94
C ALA A 151 -14.08 -9.71 -7.39
N VAL A 152 -15.30 -9.80 -7.93
CA VAL A 152 -16.30 -10.81 -7.52
C VAL A 152 -15.74 -12.23 -7.70
N PHE A 153 -15.10 -12.51 -8.84
CA PHE A 153 -14.50 -13.81 -9.12
C PHE A 153 -13.37 -14.16 -8.15
N VAL A 154 -12.46 -13.24 -7.88
CA VAL A 154 -11.37 -13.43 -6.93
C VAL A 154 -11.89 -13.59 -5.50
N CYS A 155 -12.86 -12.78 -5.08
CA CYS A 155 -13.53 -12.93 -3.79
C CYS A 155 -14.21 -14.29 -3.65
N PHE A 156 -14.85 -14.78 -4.71
CA PHE A 156 -15.45 -16.12 -4.72
C PHE A 156 -14.42 -17.21 -4.43
N ILE A 157 -13.31 -17.22 -5.17
CA ILE A 157 -12.25 -18.21 -5.01
C ILE A 157 -11.59 -18.10 -3.62
N THR A 158 -11.23 -16.90 -3.20
CA THR A 158 -10.55 -16.70 -1.92
C THR A 158 -11.44 -17.08 -0.74
N THR A 159 -12.72 -16.73 -0.78
CA THR A 159 -13.70 -17.10 0.26
C THR A 159 -13.86 -18.62 0.34
N LEU A 160 -14.03 -19.29 -0.81
CA LEU A 160 -14.19 -20.73 -0.87
C LEU A 160 -12.97 -21.46 -0.28
N VAL A 161 -11.77 -21.09 -0.72
CA VAL A 161 -10.51 -21.70 -0.25
C VAL A 161 -10.27 -21.41 1.23
N THR A 162 -10.48 -20.18 1.67
CA THR A 162 -10.22 -19.76 3.07
C THR A 162 -11.20 -20.44 4.02
N MET A 163 -12.49 -20.49 3.67
CA MET A 163 -13.49 -21.17 4.50
C MET A 163 -13.22 -22.68 4.58
N TYR A 164 -12.83 -23.31 3.47
CA TYR A 164 -12.45 -24.72 3.47
C TYR A 164 -11.18 -24.99 4.30
N LEU A 165 -10.19 -24.10 4.22
CA LEU A 165 -8.92 -24.22 4.94
C LEU A 165 -9.11 -24.11 6.46
N ILE A 166 -9.92 -23.15 6.90
CA ILE A 166 -10.15 -22.86 8.33
C ILE A 166 -11.16 -23.84 8.94
N GLY A 167 -12.33 -23.97 8.31
CA GLY A 167 -13.46 -24.76 8.83
C GLY A 167 -13.42 -26.25 8.46
N GLY A 168 -12.59 -26.63 7.48
CA GLY A 168 -12.59 -27.98 6.92
C GLY A 168 -13.85 -28.34 6.12
N PRO A 169 -13.96 -29.55 5.59
CA PRO A 169 -15.11 -30.00 4.77
C PRO A 169 -16.31 -30.39 5.65
N THR A 170 -16.92 -29.41 6.29
CA THR A 170 -18.09 -29.64 7.15
C THR A 170 -19.35 -29.00 6.53
N ARG A 171 -20.53 -29.55 6.87
CA ARG A 171 -21.81 -28.99 6.43
C ARG A 171 -21.99 -27.52 6.87
N LYS A 172 -21.45 -27.16 8.05
CA LYS A 172 -21.47 -25.79 8.57
C LYS A 172 -20.62 -24.85 7.71
N THR A 173 -19.41 -25.28 7.32
CA THR A 173 -18.54 -24.51 6.43
C THR A 173 -19.17 -24.31 5.06
N CYS A 174 -19.81 -25.33 4.51
CA CYS A 174 -20.50 -25.25 3.23
C CYS A 174 -21.65 -24.23 3.27
N ALA A 175 -22.50 -24.28 4.32
CA ALA A 175 -23.58 -23.33 4.49
C ALA A 175 -23.08 -21.89 4.69
N ALA A 176 -22.03 -21.69 5.49
CA ALA A 176 -21.41 -20.39 5.68
C ALA A 176 -20.81 -19.83 4.38
N THR A 177 -20.11 -20.67 3.61
CA THR A 177 -19.54 -20.28 2.31
C THR A 177 -20.64 -19.86 1.33
N LEU A 178 -21.73 -20.64 1.22
CA LEU A 178 -22.86 -20.29 0.36
C LEU A 178 -23.51 -18.98 0.79
N GLY A 179 -23.73 -18.77 2.08
CA GLY A 179 -24.29 -17.52 2.60
C GLY A 179 -23.41 -16.30 2.27
N THR A 180 -22.09 -16.43 2.46
CA THR A 180 -21.13 -15.35 2.14
C THR A 180 -21.13 -15.05 0.63
N LEU A 181 -21.13 -16.08 -0.21
CA LEU A 181 -21.11 -15.91 -1.67
C LEU A 181 -22.38 -15.22 -2.16
N VAL A 182 -23.55 -15.64 -1.67
CA VAL A 182 -24.82 -14.99 -2.00
C VAL A 182 -24.79 -13.53 -1.55
N GLY A 183 -24.28 -13.24 -0.35
CA GLY A 183 -24.13 -11.88 0.15
C GLY A 183 -23.22 -11.01 -0.75
N VAL A 184 -22.06 -11.54 -1.19
CA VAL A 184 -21.16 -10.82 -2.10
C VAL A 184 -21.82 -10.56 -3.46
N ILE A 185 -22.54 -11.54 -4.02
CA ILE A 185 -23.25 -11.37 -5.28
C ILE A 185 -24.35 -10.30 -5.15
N LEU A 186 -25.15 -10.36 -4.09
CA LEU A 186 -26.21 -9.36 -3.83
C LEU A 186 -25.62 -7.96 -3.65
N ALA A 187 -24.56 -7.83 -2.87
CA ALA A 187 -23.86 -6.54 -2.69
C ALA A 187 -23.32 -6.01 -4.03
N GLY A 188 -22.76 -6.90 -4.85
CA GLY A 188 -22.28 -6.56 -6.18
C GLY A 188 -23.37 -6.10 -7.13
N VAL A 189 -24.48 -6.82 -7.19
CA VAL A 189 -25.65 -6.44 -8.00
C VAL A 189 -26.22 -5.11 -7.53
N SER A 190 -26.35 -4.91 -6.22
CA SER A 190 -26.80 -3.64 -5.66
C SER A 190 -25.90 -2.49 -6.05
N ALA A 191 -24.58 -2.65 -5.91
CA ALA A 191 -23.61 -1.63 -6.32
C ALA A 191 -23.73 -1.29 -7.82
N TRP A 192 -23.95 -2.30 -8.66
CA TRP A 192 -24.15 -2.09 -10.09
C TRP A 192 -25.47 -1.37 -10.43
N CYS A 193 -26.54 -1.66 -9.68
CA CYS A 193 -27.83 -0.98 -9.87
C CYS A 193 -27.82 0.49 -9.45
N PHE A 194 -26.97 0.86 -8.47
CA PHE A 194 -26.88 2.21 -7.94
C PHE A 194 -25.73 3.04 -8.54
N SER A 195 -24.90 2.47 -9.41
CA SER A 195 -23.81 3.12 -10.13
C SER A 195 -24.29 3.66 -11.48
#